data_f0cde6afe0d3844018a5f0a402a141ed
#
_entry.id   f0cde6afe0d3844018a5f0a402a141ed
#
_cell.length_a   1.000
_cell.length_b   1.000
_cell.length_c   1.000
_cell.angle_alpha   90.00
_cell.angle_beta   90.00
_cell.angle_gamma   90.00
#
_symmetry.space_group_name_H-M   'P 1'
#
loop_
_entity.id
_entity.type
_entity.pdbx_description
1 polymer ?
#
loop_
_entity_poly.entity_id
_entity_poly.type
_entity_poly.pdbx_seq_one_letter_code
_entity_poly.pdbx_strand_id
1 'polypeptide(L)'
;MDFRMNKLLKKMMVALLSLGLAQAVWADDVSDFQKTLQVAKQGNAQAQFNLGVAYDNGQGVHQDYTQAVQWYRKAAEQGVAQAQYNLGVAYANGQGVRQDYTQAVQWYRKAAEQGLANAQYNLGVAYDNGQGVRQDDAQAVQWFRRAAEQGYAQAQYNLGNMYANGRGVRQDDAQAVQWSRRAAEQGYAQAQYNLGVAYAQGQGVRQDYTQAVQWYRKAAEQGYAKAQYNLGVAYAQGQGVRQDYAQAVQWYRRAAEQGVAQAHYNLGVAYYNGRGVRQDYAQAVQWYRRAAEQGHAQAQNNLGVMYEQGQGVRQDSALAQEWYGKACDSGNQKGCDNYRRLKLGY
;
A
#
# COMPACT_ATOMS: atom_id res chain seq x y z
N MET A 1 -36.61 -38.39 16.86
CA MET A 1 -36.72 -37.79 15.51
C MET A 1 -36.95 -36.26 15.52
N ASP A 2 -37.20 -35.71 16.70
CA ASP A 2 -37.59 -34.27 16.83
C ASP A 2 -36.48 -33.22 16.89
N PHE A 3 -35.28 -33.62 17.30
CA PHE A 3 -34.22 -32.61 17.56
C PHE A 3 -33.51 -32.11 16.28
N ARG A 4 -33.50 -32.91 15.21
CA ARG A 4 -32.90 -32.51 13.91
C ARG A 4 -33.85 -31.64 13.08
N MET A 5 -35.15 -31.90 13.19
CA MET A 5 -36.18 -31.12 12.48
C MET A 5 -36.28 -29.69 13.00
N ASN A 6 -36.12 -29.51 14.33
CA ASN A 6 -36.15 -28.19 14.98
C ASN A 6 -34.96 -27.29 14.58
N LYS A 7 -33.79 -27.89 14.31
CA LYS A 7 -32.59 -27.14 13.88
C LYS A 7 -32.65 -26.71 12.41
N LEU A 8 -33.32 -27.51 11.58
CA LEU A 8 -33.56 -27.20 10.17
C LEU A 8 -34.62 -26.10 10.02
N LEU A 9 -35.73 -26.19 10.77
CA LEU A 9 -36.77 -25.17 10.81
C LEU A 9 -36.23 -23.83 11.34
N LYS A 10 -35.39 -23.82 12.37
CA LYS A 10 -34.74 -22.59 12.84
C LYS A 10 -33.79 -21.98 11.80
N LYS A 11 -33.03 -22.80 11.06
CA LYS A 11 -32.17 -22.30 9.97
C LYS A 11 -33.00 -21.77 8.79
N MET A 12 -34.11 -22.42 8.46
CA MET A 12 -35.03 -21.94 7.42
C MET A 12 -35.75 -20.64 7.84
N MET A 13 -36.13 -20.51 9.12
CA MET A 13 -36.76 -19.28 9.64
C MET A 13 -35.78 -18.11 9.65
N VAL A 14 -34.50 -18.34 10.04
CA VAL A 14 -33.45 -17.30 9.98
C VAL A 14 -33.16 -16.89 8.52
N ALA A 15 -33.13 -17.84 7.59
CA ALA A 15 -32.94 -17.55 6.17
C ALA A 15 -34.15 -16.79 5.57
N LEU A 16 -35.36 -17.14 5.96
CA LEU A 16 -36.59 -16.43 5.51
C LEU A 16 -36.71 -15.03 6.12
N LEU A 17 -36.30 -14.85 7.38
CA LEU A 17 -36.23 -13.53 8.02
C LEU A 17 -35.14 -12.65 7.39
N SER A 18 -33.97 -13.20 7.06
CA SER A 18 -32.93 -12.44 6.37
C SER A 18 -33.30 -12.06 4.95
N LEU A 19 -34.01 -12.95 4.22
CA LEU A 19 -34.59 -12.65 2.90
C LEU A 19 -35.67 -11.59 2.99
N GLY A 20 -36.57 -11.67 3.99
CA GLY A 20 -37.64 -10.69 4.20
C GLY A 20 -37.08 -9.31 4.57
N LEU A 21 -36.05 -9.23 5.41
CA LEU A 21 -35.36 -7.98 5.73
C LEU A 21 -34.62 -7.39 4.52
N ALA A 22 -33.96 -8.23 3.73
CA ALA A 22 -33.29 -7.78 2.51
C ALA A 22 -34.27 -7.26 1.46
N GLN A 23 -35.46 -7.90 1.32
CA GLN A 23 -36.54 -7.44 0.43
C GLN A 23 -37.17 -6.13 0.92
N ALA A 24 -37.36 -5.95 2.23
CA ALA A 24 -37.88 -4.71 2.80
C ALA A 24 -36.91 -3.53 2.60
N VAL A 25 -35.62 -3.72 2.86
CA VAL A 25 -34.58 -2.71 2.62
C VAL A 25 -34.53 -2.34 1.13
N TRP A 26 -34.57 -3.33 0.24
CA TRP A 26 -34.61 -3.06 -1.21
C TRP A 26 -35.84 -2.29 -1.63
N ALA A 27 -37.05 -2.59 -1.07
CA ALA A 27 -38.28 -1.88 -1.37
C ALA A 27 -38.24 -0.42 -0.92
N ASP A 28 -37.65 -0.15 0.25
CA ASP A 28 -37.44 1.22 0.75
C ASP A 28 -36.43 1.98 -0.14
N ASP A 29 -35.34 1.34 -0.53
CA ASP A 29 -34.31 1.90 -1.45
C ASP A 29 -34.94 2.24 -2.82
N VAL A 30 -35.80 1.38 -3.37
CA VAL A 30 -36.52 1.64 -4.62
C VAL A 30 -37.48 2.82 -4.49
N SER A 31 -38.23 2.93 -3.37
CA SER A 31 -39.11 4.07 -3.10
C SER A 31 -38.32 5.39 -3.04
N ASP A 32 -37.18 5.42 -2.35
CA ASP A 32 -36.33 6.60 -2.22
C ASP A 32 -35.64 6.96 -3.54
N PHE A 33 -35.25 5.96 -4.33
CA PHE A 33 -34.75 6.15 -5.68
C PHE A 33 -35.82 6.83 -6.57
N GLN A 34 -37.08 6.39 -6.56
CA GLN A 34 -38.15 6.97 -7.37
C GLN A 34 -38.45 8.43 -6.99
N LYS A 35 -38.45 8.76 -5.68
CA LYS A 35 -38.58 10.15 -5.20
C LYS A 35 -37.42 11.01 -5.68
N THR A 36 -36.17 10.52 -5.52
CA THR A 36 -34.98 11.20 -5.97
C THR A 36 -35.00 11.43 -7.48
N LEU A 37 -35.46 10.45 -8.28
CA LEU A 37 -35.58 10.55 -9.72
C LEU A 37 -36.52 11.67 -10.14
N GLN A 38 -37.68 11.79 -9.46
CA GLN A 38 -38.65 12.86 -9.77
C GLN A 38 -38.04 14.23 -9.53
N VAL A 39 -37.39 14.44 -8.38
CA VAL A 39 -36.77 15.73 -8.02
C VAL A 39 -35.57 16.05 -8.93
N ALA A 40 -34.77 15.04 -9.30
CA ALA A 40 -33.64 15.19 -10.23
C ALA A 40 -34.10 15.59 -11.63
N LYS A 41 -35.22 15.02 -12.11
CA LYS A 41 -35.84 15.40 -13.40
C LYS A 41 -36.34 16.86 -13.43
N GLN A 42 -36.70 17.41 -12.27
CA GLN A 42 -37.09 18.83 -12.12
C GLN A 42 -35.86 19.79 -12.10
N GLY A 43 -34.65 19.25 -12.22
CA GLY A 43 -33.40 20.05 -12.31
C GLY A 43 -32.66 20.25 -10.99
N ASN A 44 -33.15 19.70 -9.88
CA ASN A 44 -32.43 19.86 -8.59
C ASN A 44 -31.04 19.20 -8.64
N ALA A 45 -30.01 20.02 -8.48
CA ALA A 45 -28.62 19.60 -8.62
C ALA A 45 -28.19 18.54 -7.58
N GLN A 46 -28.65 18.67 -6.32
CA GLN A 46 -28.32 17.70 -5.28
C GLN A 46 -29.03 16.35 -5.53
N ALA A 47 -30.27 16.37 -5.97
CA ALA A 47 -31.00 15.15 -6.33
C ALA A 47 -30.35 14.47 -7.55
N GLN A 48 -29.87 15.23 -8.53
CA GLN A 48 -29.11 14.68 -9.68
C GLN A 48 -27.82 14.01 -9.22
N PHE A 49 -27.06 14.63 -8.29
CA PHE A 49 -25.90 14.00 -7.69
C PHE A 49 -26.26 12.70 -6.96
N ASN A 50 -27.27 12.73 -6.10
CA ASN A 50 -27.72 11.55 -5.35
C ASN A 50 -28.18 10.42 -6.28
N LEU A 51 -28.85 10.76 -7.39
CA LEU A 51 -29.26 9.79 -8.39
C LEU A 51 -28.04 9.19 -9.12
N GLY A 52 -27.02 9.99 -9.41
CA GLY A 52 -25.75 9.50 -9.91
C GLY A 52 -25.11 8.49 -8.96
N VAL A 53 -25.09 8.79 -7.65
CA VAL A 53 -24.60 7.86 -6.61
C VAL A 53 -25.45 6.58 -6.54
N ALA A 54 -26.77 6.68 -6.68
CA ALA A 54 -27.65 5.52 -6.66
C ALA A 54 -27.36 4.57 -7.84
N TYR A 55 -27.18 5.09 -9.05
CA TYR A 55 -26.78 4.28 -10.20
C TYR A 55 -25.35 3.73 -10.08
N ASP A 56 -24.42 4.49 -9.49
CA ASP A 56 -23.03 4.08 -9.30
C ASP A 56 -22.92 2.88 -8.33
N ASN A 57 -23.72 2.88 -7.26
CA ASN A 57 -23.71 1.85 -6.22
C ASN A 57 -24.80 0.76 -6.40
N GLY A 58 -25.75 0.94 -7.32
CA GLY A 58 -26.90 0.05 -7.46
C GLY A 58 -27.91 0.16 -6.30
N GLN A 59 -28.12 1.37 -5.75
CA GLN A 59 -29.05 1.61 -4.64
C GLN A 59 -30.47 1.86 -5.14
N GLY A 60 -31.39 0.94 -4.87
CA GLY A 60 -32.76 0.99 -5.36
C GLY A 60 -32.90 0.88 -6.87
N VAL A 61 -31.85 0.57 -7.60
CA VAL A 61 -31.76 0.40 -9.05
C VAL A 61 -30.58 -0.52 -9.38
N HIS A 62 -30.57 -1.17 -10.53
CA HIS A 62 -29.40 -1.88 -11.00
C HIS A 62 -28.23 -0.91 -11.25
N GLN A 63 -27.01 -1.31 -10.84
CA GLN A 63 -25.81 -0.52 -11.08
C GLN A 63 -25.64 -0.24 -12.58
N ASP A 64 -25.45 1.04 -12.92
CA ASP A 64 -25.23 1.49 -14.30
C ASP A 64 -24.32 2.74 -14.28
N TYR A 65 -23.04 2.54 -14.54
CA TYR A 65 -22.07 3.64 -14.58
C TYR A 65 -22.34 4.66 -15.68
N THR A 66 -22.97 4.27 -16.78
CA THR A 66 -23.34 5.19 -17.87
C THR A 66 -24.42 6.16 -17.40
N GLN A 67 -25.45 5.65 -16.72
CA GLN A 67 -26.46 6.49 -16.09
C GLN A 67 -25.87 7.36 -14.97
N ALA A 68 -25.00 6.78 -14.14
CA ALA A 68 -24.32 7.53 -13.08
C ALA A 68 -23.59 8.76 -13.63
N VAL A 69 -22.78 8.58 -14.68
CA VAL A 69 -22.06 9.66 -15.34
C VAL A 69 -22.97 10.73 -15.93
N GLN A 70 -24.09 10.34 -16.54
CA GLN A 70 -25.06 11.31 -17.08
C GLN A 70 -25.63 12.21 -15.98
N TRP A 71 -25.98 11.63 -14.84
CA TRP A 71 -26.50 12.37 -13.70
C TRP A 71 -25.43 13.18 -12.98
N TYR A 72 -24.23 12.63 -12.79
CA TYR A 72 -23.08 13.40 -12.26
C TYR A 72 -22.78 14.61 -13.14
N ARG A 73 -22.84 14.47 -14.47
CA ARG A 73 -22.60 15.59 -15.40
C ARG A 73 -23.61 16.72 -15.20
N LYS A 74 -24.90 16.40 -15.13
CA LYS A 74 -25.94 17.41 -14.88
C LYS A 74 -25.73 18.16 -13.57
N ALA A 75 -25.39 17.45 -12.49
CA ALA A 75 -25.11 18.06 -11.21
C ALA A 75 -23.78 18.86 -11.21
N ALA A 76 -22.75 18.34 -11.89
CA ALA A 76 -21.44 18.97 -12.00
C ALA A 76 -21.48 20.28 -12.80
N GLU A 77 -22.29 20.33 -13.85
CA GLU A 77 -22.56 21.54 -14.65
C GLU A 77 -23.28 22.63 -13.84
N GLN A 78 -24.07 22.22 -12.85
CA GLN A 78 -24.69 23.12 -11.87
C GLN A 78 -23.78 23.49 -10.69
N GLY A 79 -22.51 23.05 -10.70
CA GLY A 79 -21.53 23.46 -9.70
C GLY A 79 -21.39 22.53 -8.48
N VAL A 80 -22.07 21.38 -8.42
CA VAL A 80 -21.93 20.46 -7.27
C VAL A 80 -20.52 19.86 -7.25
N ALA A 81 -19.69 20.24 -6.27
CA ALA A 81 -18.29 19.86 -6.19
C ALA A 81 -18.08 18.34 -6.13
N GLN A 82 -18.89 17.61 -5.35
CA GLN A 82 -18.87 16.16 -5.30
C GLN A 82 -19.16 15.51 -6.66
N ALA A 83 -20.14 16.05 -7.41
CA ALA A 83 -20.46 15.54 -8.73
C ALA A 83 -19.31 15.79 -9.72
N GLN A 84 -18.68 16.97 -9.66
CA GLN A 84 -17.49 17.27 -10.44
C GLN A 84 -16.35 16.30 -10.12
N TYR A 85 -16.10 16.02 -8.84
CA TYR A 85 -15.10 15.06 -8.43
C TYR A 85 -15.43 13.64 -8.95
N ASN A 86 -16.67 13.15 -8.73
CA ASN A 86 -17.07 11.81 -9.18
C ASN A 86 -17.01 11.69 -10.71
N LEU A 87 -17.39 12.72 -11.44
CA LEU A 87 -17.28 12.76 -12.90
C LEU A 87 -15.79 12.71 -13.32
N GLY A 88 -14.91 13.40 -12.61
CA GLY A 88 -13.46 13.31 -12.81
C GLY A 88 -12.93 11.90 -12.57
N VAL A 89 -13.39 11.22 -11.51
CA VAL A 89 -13.04 9.82 -11.22
C VAL A 89 -13.55 8.87 -12.33
N ALA A 90 -14.77 9.08 -12.80
CA ALA A 90 -15.34 8.29 -13.89
C ALA A 90 -14.50 8.40 -15.17
N TYR A 91 -14.08 9.61 -15.55
CA TYR A 91 -13.18 9.82 -16.67
C TYR A 91 -11.77 9.23 -16.45
N ALA A 92 -11.22 9.35 -15.24
CA ALA A 92 -9.91 8.78 -14.92
C ALA A 92 -9.89 7.25 -15.02
N ASN A 93 -10.99 6.59 -14.63
CA ASN A 93 -11.09 5.13 -14.61
C ASN A 93 -11.72 4.53 -15.88
N GLY A 94 -12.37 5.35 -16.74
CA GLY A 94 -13.15 4.85 -17.86
C GLY A 94 -14.45 4.15 -17.44
N GLN A 95 -15.04 4.56 -16.31
CA GLN A 95 -16.29 3.98 -15.79
C GLN A 95 -17.50 4.73 -16.36
N GLY A 96 -18.32 4.05 -17.16
CA GLY A 96 -19.49 4.64 -17.82
C GLY A 96 -19.18 5.66 -18.93
N VAL A 97 -17.90 5.97 -19.15
CA VAL A 97 -17.36 6.81 -20.23
C VAL A 97 -16.01 6.26 -20.69
N ARG A 98 -15.57 6.65 -21.88
CA ARG A 98 -14.20 6.37 -22.32
C ARG A 98 -13.23 7.07 -21.40
N GLN A 99 -12.15 6.36 -20.99
CA GLN A 99 -11.08 6.94 -20.17
C GLN A 99 -10.47 8.18 -20.86
N ASP A 100 -10.39 9.27 -20.10
CA ASP A 100 -9.81 10.53 -20.55
C ASP A 100 -9.26 11.33 -19.35
N TYR A 101 -7.97 11.29 -19.15
CA TYR A 101 -7.31 12.02 -18.04
C TYR A 101 -7.39 13.53 -18.20
N THR A 102 -7.48 14.05 -19.42
CA THR A 102 -7.63 15.51 -19.64
C THR A 102 -8.99 15.99 -19.13
N GLN A 103 -10.05 15.24 -19.43
CA GLN A 103 -11.38 15.52 -18.89
C GLN A 103 -11.40 15.34 -17.36
N ALA A 104 -10.76 14.28 -16.84
CA ALA A 104 -10.67 14.05 -15.41
C ALA A 104 -10.05 15.26 -14.68
N VAL A 105 -8.93 15.77 -15.17
CA VAL A 105 -8.24 16.92 -14.59
C VAL A 105 -9.09 18.19 -14.65
N GLN A 106 -9.83 18.42 -15.73
CA GLN A 106 -10.71 19.60 -15.82
C GLN A 106 -11.79 19.56 -14.74
N TRP A 107 -12.38 18.39 -14.48
CA TRP A 107 -13.39 18.22 -13.46
C TRP A 107 -12.81 18.24 -12.04
N TYR A 108 -11.64 17.60 -11.82
CA TYR A 108 -10.94 17.71 -10.54
C TYR A 108 -10.59 19.15 -10.21
N ARG A 109 -10.16 19.96 -11.19
CA ARG A 109 -9.83 21.37 -10.97
C ARG A 109 -11.04 22.16 -10.49
N LYS A 110 -12.20 22.00 -11.13
CA LYS A 110 -13.43 22.68 -10.71
C LYS A 110 -13.82 22.33 -9.26
N ALA A 111 -13.74 21.05 -8.90
CA ALA A 111 -14.03 20.61 -7.55
C ALA A 111 -12.96 21.06 -6.53
N ALA A 112 -11.68 21.06 -6.92
CA ALA A 112 -10.55 21.47 -6.10
C ALA A 112 -10.57 22.98 -5.79
N GLU A 113 -10.97 23.79 -6.77
CA GLU A 113 -11.16 25.25 -6.61
C GLU A 113 -12.30 25.58 -5.65
N GLN A 114 -13.29 24.70 -5.52
CA GLN A 114 -14.35 24.78 -4.51
C GLN A 114 -13.92 24.27 -3.13
N GLY A 115 -12.64 23.85 -2.98
CA GLY A 115 -12.09 23.45 -1.69
C GLY A 115 -12.19 21.94 -1.39
N LEU A 116 -12.68 21.10 -2.30
CA LEU A 116 -12.83 19.67 -2.03
C LEU A 116 -11.46 18.95 -1.92
N ALA A 117 -11.11 18.49 -0.73
CA ALA A 117 -9.76 17.98 -0.42
C ALA A 117 -9.34 16.76 -1.26
N ASN A 118 -10.25 15.81 -1.53
CA ASN A 118 -9.97 14.66 -2.38
C ASN A 118 -9.75 15.07 -3.85
N ALA A 119 -10.44 16.10 -4.35
CA ALA A 119 -10.20 16.64 -5.68
C ALA A 119 -8.86 17.39 -5.76
N GLN A 120 -8.51 18.15 -4.73
CA GLN A 120 -7.19 18.80 -4.61
C GLN A 120 -6.07 17.75 -4.60
N TYR A 121 -6.25 16.66 -3.85
CA TYR A 121 -5.31 15.55 -3.84
C TYR A 121 -5.16 14.92 -5.23
N ASN A 122 -6.26 14.56 -5.90
CA ASN A 122 -6.21 13.94 -7.22
C ASN A 122 -5.61 14.87 -8.29
N LEU A 123 -5.88 16.15 -8.19
CA LEU A 123 -5.26 17.16 -9.06
C LEU A 123 -3.75 17.26 -8.79
N GLY A 124 -3.32 17.19 -7.53
CA GLY A 124 -1.92 17.11 -7.15
C GLY A 124 -1.25 15.86 -7.76
N VAL A 125 -1.89 14.70 -7.68
CA VAL A 125 -1.41 13.44 -8.29
C VAL A 125 -1.32 13.56 -9.81
N ALA A 126 -2.29 14.22 -10.45
CA ALA A 126 -2.28 14.42 -11.89
C ALA A 126 -1.06 15.26 -12.33
N TYR A 127 -0.74 16.34 -11.62
CA TYR A 127 0.45 17.13 -11.87
C TYR A 127 1.75 16.39 -11.55
N ASP A 128 1.79 15.59 -10.46
CA ASP A 128 2.95 14.80 -10.05
C ASP A 128 3.33 13.76 -11.13
N ASN A 129 2.31 13.12 -11.73
CA ASN A 129 2.51 12.06 -12.72
C ASN A 129 2.46 12.53 -14.19
N GLY A 130 2.05 13.77 -14.46
CA GLY A 130 1.81 14.25 -15.83
C GLY A 130 0.61 13.58 -16.50
N GLN A 131 -0.43 13.20 -15.73
CA GLN A 131 -1.62 12.52 -16.25
C GLN A 131 -2.71 13.54 -16.61
N GLY A 132 -3.00 13.67 -17.92
CA GLY A 132 -3.99 14.64 -18.43
C GLY A 132 -3.55 16.10 -18.38
N VAL A 133 -2.38 16.38 -17.82
CA VAL A 133 -1.68 17.66 -17.78
C VAL A 133 -0.17 17.43 -17.93
N ARG A 134 0.58 18.47 -18.30
CA ARG A 134 2.04 18.42 -18.25
C ARG A 134 2.47 18.24 -16.78
N GLN A 135 3.44 17.36 -16.54
CA GLN A 135 4.02 17.17 -15.22
C GLN A 135 4.59 18.49 -14.68
N ASP A 136 4.23 18.81 -13.43
CA ASP A 136 4.67 20.03 -12.74
C ASP A 136 4.67 19.79 -11.24
N ASP A 137 5.85 19.49 -10.69
CA ASP A 137 6.03 19.20 -9.26
C ASP A 137 5.66 20.40 -8.37
N ALA A 138 5.84 21.64 -8.85
CA ALA A 138 5.48 22.84 -8.08
C ALA A 138 3.95 22.98 -7.96
N GLN A 139 3.22 22.72 -9.03
CA GLN A 139 1.75 22.63 -8.99
C GLN A 139 1.28 21.48 -8.10
N ALA A 140 1.91 20.31 -8.19
CA ALA A 140 1.59 19.16 -7.35
C ALA A 140 1.70 19.53 -5.86
N VAL A 141 2.81 20.17 -5.45
CA VAL A 141 3.02 20.65 -4.08
C VAL A 141 1.91 21.62 -3.62
N GLN A 142 1.52 22.56 -4.47
CA GLN A 142 0.48 23.53 -4.11
C GLN A 142 -0.86 22.84 -3.84
N TRP A 143 -1.25 21.87 -4.67
CA TRP A 143 -2.50 21.16 -4.51
C TRP A 143 -2.45 20.16 -3.35
N PHE A 144 -1.34 19.42 -3.18
CA PHE A 144 -1.17 18.57 -2.00
C PHE A 144 -1.20 19.37 -0.71
N ARG A 145 -0.61 20.59 -0.68
CA ARG A 145 -0.64 21.44 0.52
C ARG A 145 -2.06 21.83 0.89
N ARG A 146 -2.88 22.26 -0.07
CA ARG A 146 -4.28 22.60 0.19
C ARG A 146 -5.08 21.42 0.77
N ALA A 147 -4.91 20.22 0.21
CA ALA A 147 -5.56 19.03 0.72
C ALA A 147 -4.99 18.61 2.09
N ALA A 148 -3.67 18.73 2.30
CA ALA A 148 -2.98 18.37 3.55
C ALA A 148 -3.38 19.29 4.72
N GLU A 149 -3.56 20.57 4.45
CA GLU A 149 -4.04 21.55 5.44
C GLU A 149 -5.47 21.24 5.90
N GLN A 150 -6.28 20.63 5.04
CA GLN A 150 -7.62 20.11 5.39
C GLN A 150 -7.59 18.77 6.11
N GLY A 151 -6.42 18.22 6.39
CA GLY A 151 -6.27 16.95 7.11
C GLY A 151 -6.24 15.70 6.22
N TYR A 152 -6.18 15.82 4.88
CA TYR A 152 -6.16 14.65 4.00
C TYR A 152 -4.84 13.90 4.13
N ALA A 153 -4.86 12.71 4.78
CA ALA A 153 -3.66 11.99 5.18
C ALA A 153 -2.73 11.61 4.02
N GLN A 154 -3.30 11.20 2.87
CA GLN A 154 -2.52 10.86 1.68
C GLN A 154 -1.79 12.09 1.11
N ALA A 155 -2.45 13.26 1.16
CA ALA A 155 -1.82 14.52 0.72
C ALA A 155 -0.70 14.95 1.68
N GLN A 156 -0.90 14.80 2.99
CA GLN A 156 0.14 15.06 4.00
C GLN A 156 1.36 14.16 3.77
N TYR A 157 1.14 12.87 3.50
CA TYR A 157 2.21 11.94 3.18
C TYR A 157 2.96 12.34 1.90
N ASN A 158 2.24 12.65 0.81
CA ASN A 158 2.87 13.04 -0.45
C ASN A 158 3.64 14.36 -0.31
N LEU A 159 3.06 15.35 0.38
CA LEU A 159 3.73 16.61 0.66
C LEU A 159 5.00 16.41 1.49
N GLY A 160 4.96 15.53 2.49
CA GLY A 160 6.13 15.13 3.27
C GLY A 160 7.23 14.54 2.39
N ASN A 161 6.88 13.65 1.45
CA ASN A 161 7.84 13.08 0.50
C ASN A 161 8.41 14.13 -0.45
N MET A 162 7.61 15.10 -0.90
CA MET A 162 8.10 16.17 -1.77
C MET A 162 9.13 17.06 -1.05
N TYR A 163 8.89 17.39 0.22
CA TYR A 163 9.88 18.08 1.04
C TYR A 163 11.14 17.26 1.29
N ALA A 164 11.01 15.95 1.57
CA ALA A 164 12.15 15.07 1.80
C ALA A 164 13.07 14.96 0.57
N ASN A 165 12.50 15.01 -0.64
CA ASN A 165 13.24 14.82 -1.89
C ASN A 165 13.55 16.13 -2.63
N GLY A 166 13.08 17.27 -2.15
CA GLY A 166 13.26 18.55 -2.83
C GLY A 166 12.51 18.64 -4.17
N ARG A 167 11.37 17.93 -4.32
CA ARG A 167 10.58 17.92 -5.55
C ARG A 167 9.53 19.04 -5.52
N GLY A 168 9.61 19.97 -6.47
CA GLY A 168 8.71 21.13 -6.56
C GLY A 168 8.81 22.14 -5.41
N VAL A 169 9.65 21.85 -4.42
CA VAL A 169 10.00 22.71 -3.28
C VAL A 169 11.47 22.50 -2.93
N ARG A 170 12.06 23.47 -2.20
CA ARG A 170 13.37 23.25 -1.60
C ARG A 170 13.29 22.10 -0.60
N GLN A 171 14.28 21.21 -0.62
CA GLN A 171 14.38 20.11 0.36
C GLN A 171 14.38 20.68 1.78
N ASP A 172 13.55 20.07 2.64
CA ASP A 172 13.43 20.43 4.05
C ASP A 172 12.96 19.22 4.85
N ASP A 173 13.91 18.53 5.47
CA ASP A 173 13.64 17.31 6.24
C ASP A 173 12.77 17.59 7.47
N ALA A 174 12.83 18.78 8.06
CA ALA A 174 11.98 19.15 9.20
C ALA A 174 10.51 19.28 8.78
N GLN A 175 10.25 19.93 7.63
CA GLN A 175 8.91 19.96 7.04
C GLN A 175 8.43 18.58 6.63
N ALA A 176 9.30 17.76 6.05
CA ALA A 176 8.98 16.37 5.69
C ALA A 176 8.50 15.56 6.88
N VAL A 177 9.19 15.68 8.02
CA VAL A 177 8.81 15.03 9.28
C VAL A 177 7.50 15.57 9.84
N GLN A 178 7.28 16.88 9.80
CA GLN A 178 6.03 17.48 10.30
C GLN A 178 4.81 16.95 9.54
N TRP A 179 4.86 16.91 8.22
CA TRP A 179 3.78 16.41 7.38
C TRP A 179 3.61 14.89 7.52
N SER A 180 4.72 14.13 7.54
CA SER A 180 4.68 12.69 7.78
C SER A 180 4.07 12.36 9.13
N ARG A 181 4.35 13.14 10.19
CA ARG A 181 3.76 12.96 11.53
C ARG A 181 2.25 13.12 11.51
N ARG A 182 1.72 14.17 10.87
CA ARG A 182 0.28 14.39 10.76
C ARG A 182 -0.43 13.23 10.09
N ALA A 183 0.13 12.71 8.99
CA ALA A 183 -0.42 11.53 8.32
C ALA A 183 -0.30 10.25 9.17
N ALA A 184 0.84 10.08 9.87
CA ALA A 184 1.11 8.92 10.73
C ALA A 184 0.17 8.87 11.95
N GLU A 185 -0.15 10.01 12.54
CA GLU A 185 -1.10 10.14 13.65
C GLU A 185 -2.53 9.77 13.23
N GLN A 186 -2.88 9.98 11.97
CA GLN A 186 -4.14 9.52 11.37
C GLN A 186 -4.14 8.02 11.00
N GLY A 187 -3.05 7.30 11.27
CA GLY A 187 -2.96 5.87 11.01
C GLY A 187 -2.40 5.51 9.62
N TYR A 188 -1.94 6.46 8.81
CA TYR A 188 -1.41 6.16 7.49
C TYR A 188 -0.09 5.37 7.58
N ALA A 189 -0.13 4.08 7.24
CA ALA A 189 0.97 3.15 7.51
C ALA A 189 2.29 3.53 6.83
N GLN A 190 2.24 4.05 5.59
CA GLN A 190 3.43 4.51 4.88
C GLN A 190 4.08 5.71 5.57
N ALA A 191 3.27 6.62 6.10
CA ALA A 191 3.77 7.78 6.85
C ALA A 191 4.36 7.38 8.21
N GLN A 192 3.75 6.41 8.88
CA GLN A 192 4.30 5.82 10.10
C GLN A 192 5.67 5.20 9.84
N TYR A 193 5.80 4.44 8.75
CA TYR A 193 7.09 3.89 8.35
C TYR A 193 8.12 4.99 8.07
N ASN A 194 7.78 6.00 7.26
CA ASN A 194 8.68 7.12 6.94
C ASN A 194 9.12 7.88 8.19
N LEU A 195 8.20 8.12 9.13
CA LEU A 195 8.51 8.76 10.40
C LEU A 195 9.45 7.89 11.26
N GLY A 196 9.26 6.57 11.25
CA GLY A 196 10.17 5.62 11.87
C GLY A 196 11.57 5.70 11.26
N VAL A 197 11.68 5.79 9.93
CA VAL A 197 12.97 5.97 9.23
C VAL A 197 13.62 7.29 9.61
N ALA A 198 12.86 8.39 9.64
CA ALA A 198 13.35 9.71 10.03
C ALA A 198 13.98 9.70 11.43
N TYR A 199 13.30 9.08 12.41
CA TYR A 199 13.83 8.91 13.76
C TYR A 199 15.06 7.98 13.80
N ALA A 200 15.07 6.89 13.03
CA ALA A 200 16.20 5.96 13.00
C ALA A 200 17.46 6.61 12.42
N GLN A 201 17.32 7.52 11.47
CA GLN A 201 18.42 8.18 10.77
C GLN A 201 18.76 9.57 11.32
N GLY A 202 17.88 10.17 12.12
CA GLY A 202 18.04 11.56 12.57
C GLY A 202 17.79 12.59 11.46
N GLN A 203 16.94 12.26 10.48
CA GLN A 203 16.61 13.16 9.37
C GLN A 203 15.44 14.07 9.76
N GLY A 204 15.68 15.38 9.83
CA GLY A 204 14.68 16.37 10.22
C GLY A 204 14.22 16.30 11.69
N VAL A 205 14.72 15.33 12.45
CA VAL A 205 14.51 15.14 13.89
C VAL A 205 15.80 14.60 14.53
N ARG A 206 15.93 14.76 15.84
CA ARG A 206 17.00 14.09 16.58
C ARG A 206 16.83 12.57 16.46
N GLN A 207 17.91 11.86 16.21
CA GLN A 207 17.93 10.40 16.16
C GLN A 207 17.40 9.79 17.47
N ASP A 208 16.43 8.88 17.35
CA ASP A 208 15.83 8.17 18.46
C ASP A 208 15.28 6.81 17.99
N TYR A 209 16.03 5.75 18.26
CA TYR A 209 15.63 4.38 17.89
C TYR A 209 14.37 3.89 18.62
N THR A 210 14.11 4.39 19.84
CA THR A 210 12.91 4.03 20.59
C THR A 210 11.67 4.56 19.89
N GLN A 211 11.70 5.83 19.45
CA GLN A 211 10.64 6.41 18.64
C GLN A 211 10.52 5.69 17.29
N ALA A 212 11.64 5.39 16.64
CA ALA A 212 11.64 4.66 15.37
C ALA A 212 10.89 3.32 15.48
N VAL A 213 11.19 2.54 16.53
CA VAL A 213 10.53 1.25 16.78
C VAL A 213 9.04 1.40 17.05
N GLN A 214 8.63 2.42 17.80
CA GLN A 214 7.21 2.67 18.05
C GLN A 214 6.43 2.91 16.74
N TRP A 215 7.00 3.70 15.85
CA TRP A 215 6.38 3.99 14.55
C TRP A 215 6.44 2.81 13.60
N TYR A 216 7.56 2.08 13.53
CA TYR A 216 7.65 0.83 12.76
C TYR A 216 6.62 -0.18 13.23
N ARG A 217 6.39 -0.32 14.55
CA ARG A 217 5.41 -1.26 15.10
C ARG A 217 4.00 -0.92 14.63
N LYS A 218 3.59 0.35 14.71
CA LYS A 218 2.27 0.79 14.24
C LYS A 218 2.05 0.45 12.76
N ALA A 219 3.04 0.70 11.91
CA ALA A 219 2.95 0.37 10.49
C ALA A 219 3.00 -1.15 10.23
N ALA A 220 3.83 -1.88 10.98
CA ALA A 220 3.99 -3.33 10.85
C ALA A 220 2.73 -4.10 11.27
N GLU A 221 2.02 -3.64 12.30
CA GLU A 221 0.75 -4.20 12.76
C GLU A 221 -0.37 -4.01 11.72
N GLN A 222 -0.30 -2.95 10.91
CA GLN A 222 -1.16 -2.75 9.75
C GLN A 222 -0.76 -3.58 8.51
N GLY A 223 0.28 -4.39 8.61
CA GLY A 223 0.75 -5.23 7.50
C GLY A 223 1.79 -4.59 6.59
N TYR A 224 2.31 -3.40 6.89
CA TYR A 224 3.29 -2.74 6.01
C TYR A 224 4.63 -3.50 6.02
N ALA A 225 4.93 -4.19 4.92
CA ALA A 225 6.04 -5.15 4.83
C ALA A 225 7.42 -4.56 5.15
N LYS A 226 7.70 -3.33 4.69
CA LYS A 226 8.97 -2.64 4.98
C LYS A 226 9.13 -2.34 6.48
N ALA A 227 8.03 -1.99 7.15
CA ALA A 227 8.05 -1.74 8.60
C ALA A 227 8.23 -3.04 9.39
N GLN A 228 7.60 -4.13 8.95
CA GLN A 228 7.80 -5.46 9.54
C GLN A 228 9.27 -5.88 9.45
N TYR A 229 9.88 -5.69 8.29
CA TYR A 229 11.31 -5.96 8.10
C TYR A 229 12.18 -5.10 9.05
N ASN A 230 11.98 -3.78 9.07
CA ASN A 230 12.78 -2.88 9.92
C ASN A 230 12.57 -3.15 11.42
N LEU A 231 11.36 -3.51 11.83
CA LEU A 231 11.09 -3.92 13.21
C LEU A 231 11.83 -5.22 13.55
N GLY A 232 11.88 -6.17 12.63
CA GLY A 232 12.70 -7.38 12.77
C GLY A 232 14.18 -7.05 12.92
N VAL A 233 14.71 -6.12 12.14
CA VAL A 233 16.10 -5.63 12.26
C VAL A 233 16.34 -4.98 13.62
N ALA A 234 15.42 -4.13 14.08
CA ALA A 234 15.52 -3.47 15.39
C ALA A 234 15.61 -4.49 16.54
N TYR A 235 14.77 -5.53 16.52
CA TYR A 235 14.85 -6.62 17.50
C TYR A 235 16.13 -7.45 17.37
N ALA A 236 16.61 -7.73 16.16
CA ALA A 236 17.85 -8.49 15.95
C ALA A 236 19.09 -7.74 16.45
N GLN A 237 19.08 -6.42 16.37
CA GLN A 237 20.20 -5.56 16.75
C GLN A 237 20.08 -4.96 18.16
N GLY A 238 18.90 -5.02 18.78
CA GLY A 238 18.66 -4.36 20.07
C GLY A 238 18.60 -2.83 19.95
N GLN A 239 18.19 -2.31 18.78
CA GLN A 239 18.11 -0.86 18.54
C GLN A 239 16.72 -0.33 18.94
N GLY A 240 16.66 0.50 19.98
CA GLY A 240 15.41 1.06 20.50
C GLY A 240 14.51 0.05 21.23
N VAL A 241 14.89 -1.21 21.26
CA VAL A 241 14.27 -2.32 22.02
C VAL A 241 15.35 -3.25 22.55
N ARG A 242 15.00 -4.06 23.57
CA ARG A 242 15.88 -5.16 24.00
C ARG A 242 16.07 -6.15 22.85
N GLN A 243 17.29 -6.58 22.61
CA GLN A 243 17.59 -7.59 21.59
C GLN A 243 16.79 -8.88 21.84
N ASP A 244 16.11 -9.34 20.79
CA ASP A 244 15.29 -10.56 20.81
C ASP A 244 15.23 -11.17 19.41
N TYR A 245 16.03 -12.20 19.17
CA TYR A 245 16.07 -12.88 17.89
C TYR A 245 14.78 -13.66 17.57
N ALA A 246 14.03 -14.12 18.58
CA ALA A 246 12.78 -14.82 18.35
C ALA A 246 11.72 -13.83 17.80
N GLN A 247 11.63 -12.65 18.39
CA GLN A 247 10.79 -11.56 17.86
C GLN A 247 11.25 -11.15 16.47
N ALA A 248 12.56 -11.00 16.23
CA ALA A 248 13.09 -10.66 14.92
C ALA A 248 12.62 -11.66 13.85
N VAL A 249 12.74 -12.95 14.11
CA VAL A 249 12.30 -14.02 13.20
C VAL A 249 10.80 -13.95 12.92
N GLN A 250 9.97 -13.66 13.91
CA GLN A 250 8.52 -13.53 13.70
C GLN A 250 8.21 -12.38 12.73
N TRP A 251 8.87 -11.22 12.90
CA TRP A 251 8.66 -10.07 12.03
C TRP A 251 9.25 -10.28 10.63
N TYR A 252 10.41 -10.93 10.52
CA TYR A 252 10.97 -11.30 9.21
C TYR A 252 10.05 -12.26 8.46
N ARG A 253 9.39 -13.24 9.13
CA ARG A 253 8.43 -14.15 8.48
C ARG A 253 7.27 -13.36 7.84
N ARG A 254 6.65 -12.44 8.58
CA ARG A 254 5.57 -11.61 8.05
C ARG A 254 6.00 -10.78 6.84
N ALA A 255 7.19 -10.19 6.89
CA ALA A 255 7.74 -9.45 5.75
C ALA A 255 8.08 -10.38 4.57
N ALA A 256 8.60 -11.57 4.83
CA ALA A 256 8.93 -12.57 3.83
C ALA A 256 7.68 -13.13 3.12
N GLU A 257 6.58 -13.35 3.84
CA GLU A 257 5.29 -13.73 3.28
C GLU A 257 4.76 -12.71 2.26
N GLN A 258 5.18 -11.47 2.38
CA GLN A 258 4.89 -10.39 1.42
C GLN A 258 5.98 -10.20 0.36
N GLY A 259 6.95 -11.14 0.28
CA GLY A 259 7.96 -11.15 -0.78
C GLY A 259 9.18 -10.26 -0.53
N VAL A 260 9.44 -9.77 0.68
CA VAL A 260 10.62 -8.95 0.98
C VAL A 260 11.89 -9.80 0.92
N ALA A 261 12.73 -9.60 -0.10
CA ALA A 261 13.96 -10.39 -0.32
C ALA A 261 14.94 -10.33 0.86
N GLN A 262 15.11 -9.15 1.47
CA GLN A 262 15.97 -8.97 2.64
C GLN A 262 15.47 -9.77 3.85
N ALA A 263 14.14 -9.91 4.00
CA ALA A 263 13.55 -10.72 5.07
C ALA A 263 13.79 -12.22 4.83
N HIS A 264 13.67 -12.69 3.59
CA HIS A 264 14.05 -14.05 3.21
C HIS A 264 15.53 -14.33 3.54
N TYR A 265 16.40 -13.41 3.17
CA TYR A 265 17.83 -13.52 3.48
C TYR A 265 18.08 -13.59 5.00
N ASN A 266 17.47 -12.70 5.78
CA ASN A 266 17.64 -12.69 7.24
C ASN A 266 17.07 -13.92 7.93
N LEU A 267 15.99 -14.50 7.41
CA LEU A 267 15.49 -15.82 7.86
C LEU A 267 16.49 -16.92 7.55
N GLY A 268 17.09 -16.92 6.35
CA GLY A 268 18.16 -17.84 6.00
C GLY A 268 19.35 -17.77 7.00
N VAL A 269 19.78 -16.54 7.34
CA VAL A 269 20.83 -16.29 8.35
C VAL A 269 20.40 -16.78 9.74
N ALA A 270 19.14 -16.54 10.13
CA ALA A 270 18.62 -16.98 11.42
C ALA A 270 18.65 -18.52 11.56
N TYR A 271 18.17 -19.24 10.56
CA TYR A 271 18.20 -20.70 10.54
C TYR A 271 19.60 -21.28 10.42
N TYR A 272 20.48 -20.64 9.62
CA TYR A 272 21.88 -21.05 9.50
C TYR A 272 22.64 -20.96 10.83
N ASN A 273 22.39 -19.91 11.62
CA ASN A 273 23.10 -19.66 12.88
C ASN A 273 22.32 -20.18 14.11
N GLY A 274 21.09 -20.62 14.00
CA GLY A 274 20.25 -20.96 15.14
C GLY A 274 19.85 -19.76 16.01
N ARG A 275 19.71 -18.55 15.42
CA ARG A 275 19.38 -17.32 16.15
C ARG A 275 17.85 -17.08 16.13
N GLY A 276 17.22 -17.20 17.30
CA GLY A 276 15.76 -17.07 17.46
C GLY A 276 14.96 -18.25 16.95
N VAL A 277 15.63 -19.25 16.37
CA VAL A 277 15.09 -20.53 15.92
C VAL A 277 16.15 -21.60 16.16
N ARG A 278 15.75 -22.89 16.20
CA ARG A 278 16.70 -23.99 16.16
C ARG A 278 17.47 -23.97 14.84
N GLN A 279 18.78 -24.19 14.88
CA GLN A 279 19.60 -24.29 13.68
C GLN A 279 19.08 -25.37 12.74
N ASP A 280 18.92 -25.00 11.47
CA ASP A 280 18.43 -25.91 10.42
C ASP A 280 18.94 -25.43 9.05
N TYR A 281 19.95 -26.12 8.54
CA TYR A 281 20.57 -25.80 7.25
C TYR A 281 19.62 -26.01 6.06
N ALA A 282 18.69 -26.99 6.14
CA ALA A 282 17.74 -27.20 5.06
C ALA A 282 16.74 -26.05 4.96
N GLN A 283 16.27 -25.53 6.10
CA GLN A 283 15.47 -24.30 6.13
C GLN A 283 16.28 -23.09 5.66
N ALA A 284 17.54 -22.97 6.07
CA ALA A 284 18.40 -21.87 5.63
C ALA A 284 18.51 -21.83 4.10
N VAL A 285 18.73 -22.98 3.46
CA VAL A 285 18.78 -23.11 1.99
C VAL A 285 17.49 -22.67 1.34
N GLN A 286 16.33 -23.07 1.87
CA GLN A 286 15.04 -22.68 1.30
C GLN A 286 14.85 -21.16 1.33
N TRP A 287 15.20 -20.52 2.45
CA TRP A 287 15.08 -19.08 2.60
C TRP A 287 16.11 -18.30 1.76
N TYR A 288 17.36 -18.77 1.71
CA TYR A 288 18.38 -18.18 0.84
C TYR A 288 18.00 -18.29 -0.64
N ARG A 289 17.42 -19.42 -1.05
CA ARG A 289 16.96 -19.61 -2.43
C ARG A 289 15.90 -18.59 -2.82
N ARG A 290 14.89 -18.38 -1.98
CA ARG A 290 13.83 -17.36 -2.23
C ARG A 290 14.40 -15.94 -2.36
N ALA A 291 15.39 -15.60 -1.53
CA ALA A 291 16.08 -14.31 -1.66
C ALA A 291 16.96 -14.25 -2.91
N ALA A 292 17.69 -15.31 -3.21
CA ALA A 292 18.60 -15.42 -4.35
C ALA A 292 17.88 -15.32 -5.69
N GLU A 293 16.71 -15.96 -5.82
CA GLU A 293 15.83 -15.90 -7.00
C GLU A 293 15.30 -14.48 -7.24
N GLN A 294 15.21 -13.65 -6.21
CA GLN A 294 14.88 -12.22 -6.29
C GLN A 294 16.11 -11.33 -6.54
N GLY A 295 17.28 -11.91 -6.82
CA GLY A 295 18.50 -11.16 -7.09
C GLY A 295 19.27 -10.67 -5.87
N HIS A 296 18.95 -11.15 -4.66
CA HIS A 296 19.69 -10.75 -3.46
C HIS A 296 21.11 -11.32 -3.47
N ALA A 297 22.11 -10.50 -3.78
CA ALA A 297 23.47 -10.91 -4.06
C ALA A 297 24.15 -11.72 -2.92
N GLN A 298 23.94 -11.31 -1.66
CA GLN A 298 24.50 -12.05 -0.51
C GLN A 298 23.83 -13.42 -0.34
N ALA A 299 22.52 -13.52 -0.63
CA ALA A 299 21.81 -14.80 -0.57
C ALA A 299 22.28 -15.75 -1.68
N GLN A 300 22.53 -15.24 -2.87
CA GLN A 300 23.11 -16.01 -3.99
C GLN A 300 24.48 -16.57 -3.59
N ASN A 301 25.38 -15.74 -3.03
CA ASN A 301 26.66 -16.21 -2.53
C ASN A 301 26.51 -17.27 -1.41
N ASN A 302 25.64 -17.03 -0.43
CA ASN A 302 25.45 -17.97 0.67
C ASN A 302 24.85 -19.29 0.18
N LEU A 303 23.94 -19.26 -0.78
CA LEU A 303 23.38 -20.46 -1.42
C LEU A 303 24.48 -21.23 -2.17
N GLY A 304 25.38 -20.56 -2.86
CA GLY A 304 26.57 -21.16 -3.44
C GLY A 304 27.44 -21.88 -2.41
N VAL A 305 27.70 -21.26 -1.24
CA VAL A 305 28.43 -21.87 -0.13
C VAL A 305 27.70 -23.14 0.38
N MET A 306 26.37 -23.09 0.54
CA MET A 306 25.59 -24.24 0.98
C MET A 306 25.72 -25.44 0.03
N TYR A 307 25.66 -25.21 -1.29
CA TYR A 307 25.88 -26.26 -2.29
C TYR A 307 27.32 -26.76 -2.31
N GLU A 308 28.31 -25.87 -2.20
CA GLU A 308 29.72 -26.27 -2.18
C GLU A 308 30.06 -27.17 -0.98
N GLN A 309 29.49 -26.88 0.19
CA GLN A 309 29.76 -27.60 1.44
C GLN A 309 28.80 -28.76 1.70
N GLY A 310 27.73 -28.88 0.93
CA GLY A 310 26.69 -29.91 1.16
C GLY A 310 25.89 -29.64 2.45
N GLN A 311 25.76 -28.37 2.87
CA GLN A 311 25.05 -28.00 4.09
C GLN A 311 23.54 -27.82 3.81
N GLY A 312 22.71 -28.72 4.36
CA GLY A 312 21.25 -28.67 4.16
C GLY A 312 20.76 -29.06 2.76
N VAL A 313 21.71 -29.35 1.86
CA VAL A 313 21.49 -29.86 0.49
C VAL A 313 22.59 -30.86 0.14
N ARG A 314 22.37 -31.66 -0.88
CA ARG A 314 23.44 -32.48 -1.46
C ARG A 314 24.52 -31.56 -2.03
N GLN A 315 25.79 -31.88 -1.77
CA GLN A 315 26.94 -31.16 -2.32
C GLN A 315 26.86 -31.17 -3.87
N ASP A 316 27.02 -29.98 -4.47
CA ASP A 316 27.00 -29.81 -5.92
C ASP A 316 27.83 -28.58 -6.32
N SER A 317 29.06 -28.86 -6.78
CA SER A 317 30.00 -27.80 -7.17
C SER A 317 29.56 -27.03 -8.42
N ALA A 318 28.78 -27.67 -9.33
CA ALA A 318 28.29 -27.00 -10.54
C ALA A 318 27.21 -25.98 -10.16
N LEU A 319 26.25 -26.35 -9.29
CA LEU A 319 25.27 -25.41 -8.77
C LEU A 319 25.91 -24.34 -7.88
N ALA A 320 26.94 -24.68 -7.10
CA ALA A 320 27.69 -23.70 -6.33
C ALA A 320 28.31 -22.64 -7.23
N GLN A 321 28.96 -23.06 -8.30
CA GLN A 321 29.57 -22.16 -9.29
C GLN A 321 28.52 -21.28 -9.99
N GLU A 322 27.38 -21.85 -10.36
CA GLU A 322 26.27 -21.08 -10.95
C GLU A 322 25.80 -19.96 -10.02
N TRP A 323 25.54 -20.27 -8.73
CA TRP A 323 25.09 -19.29 -7.76
C TRP A 323 26.14 -18.24 -7.43
N TYR A 324 27.41 -18.60 -7.38
CA TYR A 324 28.50 -17.64 -7.26
C TYR A 324 28.62 -16.71 -8.47
N GLY A 325 28.39 -17.24 -9.67
CA GLY A 325 28.31 -16.43 -10.89
C GLY A 325 27.20 -15.39 -10.82
N LYS A 326 25.98 -15.81 -10.45
CA LYS A 326 24.84 -14.90 -10.25
C LYS A 326 25.13 -13.84 -9.17
N ALA A 327 25.79 -14.24 -8.07
CA ALA A 327 26.17 -13.30 -7.02
C ALA A 327 27.21 -12.26 -7.52
N CYS A 328 28.16 -12.70 -8.35
CA CYS A 328 29.14 -11.81 -8.98
C CYS A 328 28.46 -10.80 -9.91
N ASP A 329 27.57 -11.28 -10.80
CA ASP A 329 26.78 -10.44 -11.72
C ASP A 329 25.90 -9.42 -10.95
N SER A 330 25.44 -9.80 -9.76
CA SER A 330 24.70 -8.94 -8.83
C SER A 330 25.57 -8.03 -7.96
N GLY A 331 26.88 -7.95 -8.23
CA GLY A 331 27.83 -7.05 -7.57
C GLY A 331 28.42 -7.58 -6.25
N ASN A 332 28.26 -8.86 -5.93
CA ASN A 332 28.89 -9.44 -4.73
C ASN A 332 30.33 -9.87 -5.00
N GLN A 333 31.32 -9.12 -4.47
CA GLN A 333 32.74 -9.39 -4.67
C GLN A 333 33.13 -10.81 -4.20
N LYS A 334 32.63 -11.28 -3.05
CA LYS A 334 32.89 -12.64 -2.54
C LYS A 334 32.38 -13.71 -3.50
N GLY A 335 31.21 -13.46 -4.14
CA GLY A 335 30.66 -14.31 -5.19
C GLY A 335 31.61 -14.40 -6.38
N CYS A 336 32.20 -13.28 -6.84
CA CYS A 336 33.18 -13.27 -7.91
C CYS A 336 34.44 -14.08 -7.55
N ASP A 337 34.93 -13.92 -6.34
CA ASP A 337 36.14 -14.61 -5.87
C ASP A 337 35.89 -16.13 -5.76
N ASN A 338 34.75 -16.53 -5.19
CA ASN A 338 34.35 -17.93 -5.09
C ASN A 338 34.13 -18.56 -6.49
N TYR A 339 33.50 -17.82 -7.42
CA TYR A 339 33.31 -18.29 -8.78
C TYR A 339 34.65 -18.57 -9.49
N ARG A 340 35.62 -17.62 -9.39
CA ARG A 340 36.96 -17.79 -9.96
C ARG A 340 37.69 -18.97 -9.35
N ARG A 341 37.65 -19.10 -8.01
CA ARG A 341 38.26 -20.21 -7.28
C ARG A 341 37.76 -21.56 -7.76
N LEU A 342 36.44 -21.77 -7.81
CA LEU A 342 35.87 -23.04 -8.31
C LEU A 342 36.17 -23.29 -9.79
N LYS A 343 36.18 -22.24 -10.63
CA LYS A 343 36.48 -22.35 -12.07
C LYS A 343 37.93 -22.75 -12.32
N LEU A 344 38.86 -22.34 -11.48
CA LEU A 344 40.29 -22.62 -11.59
C LEU A 344 40.72 -23.93 -10.86
N GLY A 345 39.80 -24.58 -10.16
CA GLY A 345 40.04 -25.85 -9.48
C GLY A 345 40.84 -25.73 -8.17
N TYR A 346 40.78 -24.57 -7.50
CA TYR A 346 41.41 -24.37 -6.19
C TYR A 346 40.44 -24.59 -5.03
#